data_4171e0a3f55e255570b927ddee5d38ca
#
_entry.id   4171e0a3f55e255570b927ddee5d38ca
#
_cell.length_a   1.000
_cell.length_b   1.000
_cell.length_c   1.000
_cell.angle_alpha   90.00
_cell.angle_beta   90.00
_cell.angle_gamma   90.00
#
_symmetry.space_group_name_H-M   'P 1'
#
loop_
_entity.id
_entity.type
_entity.pdbx_description
1 polymer ?
#
loop_
_entity_poly.entity_id
_entity_poly.type
_entity_poly.pdbx_seq_one_letter_code
_entity_poly.pdbx_strand_id
1 'polypeptide(L)'
;MDLPQLNFNETYHWEIRADKGKFFIHDTARRTWLQLTPEEWVRQHWLHYFHFTKKRNLSALLLEKKIELNGTTKRIDLLVTEKTQPKILVECKAPHIKLTPTVFEQTARYNSVLQAEEIILSNGLQHIVADFTDGKYLFRPWEW
;
A
#
# COMPACT_ATOMS: atom_id res chain seq x y z
N MET A 1 -20.11 5.44 8.47
CA MET A 1 -18.74 4.97 8.75
C MET A 1 -17.82 6.18 8.87
N ASP A 2 -17.19 6.31 10.00
CA ASP A 2 -16.26 7.40 10.23
C ASP A 2 -14.86 6.98 9.82
N LEU A 3 -14.47 7.36 8.61
CA LEU A 3 -13.10 7.15 8.17
C LEU A 3 -12.31 8.44 8.40
N PRO A 4 -11.10 8.34 8.96
CA PRO A 4 -10.30 9.54 9.18
C PRO A 4 -9.82 10.13 7.86
N GLN A 5 -9.59 11.44 7.88
CA GLN A 5 -8.85 12.08 6.81
C GLN A 5 -7.39 11.65 6.91
N LEU A 6 -6.87 11.08 5.83
CA LEU A 6 -5.51 10.59 5.80
C LEU A 6 -4.53 11.70 5.42
N ASN A 7 -3.25 11.50 5.75
CA ASN A 7 -2.18 12.45 5.46
C ASN A 7 -1.69 12.27 4.02
N PHE A 8 -2.46 12.82 3.08
CA PHE A 8 -2.10 12.90 1.66
C PHE A 8 -2.25 14.35 1.22
N ASN A 9 -1.37 14.81 0.36
CA ASN A 9 -1.37 16.21 -0.07
C ASN A 9 -2.40 16.53 -1.15
N GLU A 10 -3.01 15.52 -1.74
CA GLU A 10 -4.09 15.67 -2.71
C GLU A 10 -5.35 14.96 -2.23
N THR A 11 -6.50 15.40 -2.72
CA THR A 11 -7.77 14.71 -2.51
C THR A 11 -8.13 13.93 -3.77
N TYR A 12 -8.81 12.80 -3.58
CA TYR A 12 -9.21 11.93 -4.67
C TYR A 12 -10.72 11.75 -4.66
N HIS A 13 -11.27 11.41 -5.81
CA HIS A 13 -12.68 11.08 -5.95
C HIS A 13 -12.87 9.60 -5.59
N TRP A 14 -13.79 9.34 -4.66
CA TRP A 14 -14.08 7.99 -4.19
C TRP A 14 -15.47 7.57 -4.64
N GLU A 15 -15.58 6.35 -5.17
CA GLU A 15 -16.86 5.72 -5.40
C GLU A 15 -17.15 4.78 -4.24
N ILE A 16 -18.10 5.18 -3.40
CA ILE A 16 -18.47 4.44 -2.18
C ILE A 16 -19.97 4.20 -2.21
N ARG A 17 -20.39 3.00 -1.85
CA ARG A 17 -21.79 2.66 -1.69
C ARG A 17 -22.01 1.88 -0.40
N ALA A 18 -23.23 1.95 0.13
CA ALA A 18 -23.67 1.17 1.28
C ALA A 18 -24.58 0.05 0.82
N ASP A 19 -24.45 -1.12 1.41
CA ASP A 19 -25.33 -2.27 1.17
C ASP A 19 -25.41 -3.11 2.44
N LYS A 20 -26.62 -3.35 2.93
CA LYS A 20 -26.89 -4.20 4.10
C LYS A 20 -26.02 -3.87 5.31
N GLY A 21 -25.88 -2.56 5.60
CA GLY A 21 -25.10 -2.10 6.75
C GLY A 21 -23.59 -2.12 6.57
N LYS A 22 -23.12 -2.44 5.40
CA LYS A 22 -21.69 -2.44 5.07
C LYS A 22 -21.40 -1.39 4.01
N PHE A 23 -20.16 -0.88 4.00
CA PHE A 23 -19.70 0.05 2.98
C PHE A 23 -18.72 -0.64 2.04
N PHE A 24 -18.80 -0.26 0.77
CA PHE A 24 -17.96 -0.80 -0.29
C PHE A 24 -17.33 0.35 -1.07
N ILE A 25 -16.09 0.16 -1.51
CA ILE A 25 -15.37 1.11 -2.34
C ILE A 25 -15.04 0.46 -3.67
N HIS A 26 -15.17 1.22 -4.75
CA HIS A 26 -14.81 0.72 -6.08
C HIS A 26 -13.30 0.81 -6.29
N ASP A 27 -12.67 -0.32 -6.62
CA ASP A 27 -11.23 -0.39 -6.91
C ASP A 27 -11.02 -0.16 -8.40
N THR A 28 -10.34 0.93 -8.74
CA THR A 28 -10.13 1.34 -10.13
C THR A 28 -9.23 0.36 -10.90
N ALA A 29 -8.26 -0.22 -10.24
CA ALA A 29 -7.32 -1.14 -10.90
C ALA A 29 -7.95 -2.50 -11.17
N ARG A 30 -8.65 -3.06 -10.18
CA ARG A 30 -9.27 -4.38 -10.30
C ARG A 30 -10.70 -4.32 -10.85
N ARG A 31 -11.29 -3.13 -10.97
CA ARG A 31 -12.64 -2.88 -11.49
C ARG A 31 -13.69 -3.69 -10.74
N THR A 32 -13.59 -3.70 -9.41
CA THR A 32 -14.51 -4.44 -8.55
C THR A 32 -14.82 -3.65 -7.29
N TRP A 33 -15.90 -4.02 -6.63
CA TRP A 33 -16.29 -3.43 -5.35
C TRP A 33 -15.71 -4.28 -4.23
N LEU A 34 -15.03 -3.61 -3.29
CA LEU A 34 -14.41 -4.24 -2.13
C LEU A 34 -15.03 -3.67 -0.88
N GLN A 35 -15.12 -4.49 0.17
CA GLN A 35 -15.58 -3.98 1.45
C GLN A 35 -14.61 -2.90 1.93
N LEU A 36 -15.16 -1.75 2.30
CA LEU A 36 -14.38 -0.62 2.79
C LEU A 36 -14.08 -0.82 4.26
N THR A 37 -12.87 -1.27 4.54
CA THR A 37 -12.31 -1.40 5.88
C THR A 37 -11.32 -0.25 6.11
N PRO A 38 -10.93 0.02 7.37
CA PRO A 38 -9.89 1.03 7.62
C PRO A 38 -8.59 0.78 6.88
N GLU A 39 -8.17 -0.48 6.75
CA GLU A 39 -6.97 -0.83 5.99
C GLU A 39 -7.17 -0.63 4.49
N GLU A 40 -8.33 -1.02 3.93
CA GLU A 40 -8.63 -0.81 2.52
C GLU A 40 -8.67 0.69 2.18
N TRP A 41 -9.12 1.52 3.11
CA TRP A 41 -9.11 2.97 2.96
C TRP A 41 -7.69 3.50 2.73
N VAL A 42 -6.72 2.98 3.48
CA VAL A 42 -5.30 3.34 3.31
C VAL A 42 -4.77 2.84 1.97
N ARG A 43 -5.07 1.59 1.61
CA ARG A 43 -4.62 1.00 0.35
C ARG A 43 -5.15 1.78 -0.85
N GLN A 44 -6.42 2.18 -0.84
CA GLN A 44 -7.03 2.94 -1.94
C GLN A 44 -6.37 4.31 -2.11
N HIS A 45 -5.96 4.94 -1.01
CA HIS A 45 -5.22 6.20 -1.11
C HIS A 45 -3.89 6.01 -1.84
N TRP A 46 -3.13 4.97 -1.52
CA TRP A 46 -1.87 4.70 -2.19
C TRP A 46 -2.07 4.34 -3.66
N LEU A 47 -3.09 3.55 -3.97
CA LEU A 47 -3.43 3.23 -5.35
C LEU A 47 -3.72 4.51 -6.15
N HIS A 48 -4.55 5.39 -5.60
CA HIS A 48 -4.90 6.65 -6.23
C HIS A 48 -3.69 7.58 -6.36
N TYR A 49 -2.85 7.62 -5.33
CA TYR A 49 -1.63 8.41 -5.37
C TYR A 49 -0.72 8.00 -6.53
N PHE A 50 -0.43 6.72 -6.65
CA PHE A 50 0.45 6.26 -7.74
C PHE A 50 -0.19 6.42 -9.12
N HIS A 51 -1.48 6.17 -9.23
CA HIS A 51 -2.15 6.28 -10.53
C HIS A 51 -2.45 7.72 -10.94
N PHE A 52 -3.09 8.50 -10.06
CA PHE A 52 -3.56 9.83 -10.41
C PHE A 52 -2.52 10.92 -10.20
N THR A 53 -1.73 10.86 -9.14
CA THR A 53 -0.70 11.86 -8.85
C THR A 53 0.60 11.54 -9.57
N LYS A 54 1.09 10.32 -9.47
CA LYS A 54 2.36 9.91 -10.10
C LYS A 54 2.20 9.41 -11.52
N LYS A 55 0.97 9.33 -12.04
CA LYS A 55 0.68 8.96 -13.43
C LYS A 55 1.21 7.58 -13.83
N ARG A 56 1.22 6.64 -12.88
CA ARG A 56 1.61 5.27 -13.18
C ARG A 56 0.45 4.54 -13.86
N ASN A 57 0.77 3.69 -14.84
CA ASN A 57 -0.23 2.83 -15.46
C ASN A 57 -0.81 1.86 -14.44
N LEU A 58 -2.12 1.57 -14.54
CA LEU A 58 -2.75 0.58 -13.67
C LEU A 58 -2.09 -0.79 -13.80
N SER A 59 -1.60 -1.14 -14.99
CA SER A 59 -0.89 -2.41 -15.20
C SER A 59 0.43 -2.53 -14.42
N ALA A 60 0.97 -1.41 -13.97
CA ALA A 60 2.20 -1.38 -13.15
C ALA A 60 1.92 -1.44 -11.65
N LEU A 61 0.65 -1.48 -11.26
CA LEU A 61 0.21 -1.46 -9.86
C LEU A 61 -0.43 -2.80 -9.53
N LEU A 62 0.32 -3.67 -8.85
CA LEU A 62 -0.13 -5.03 -8.52
C LEU A 62 -0.69 -5.04 -7.11
N LEU A 63 -1.98 -5.39 -7.00
CA LEU A 63 -2.69 -5.43 -5.72
C LEU A 63 -2.82 -6.88 -5.25
N GLU A 64 -2.57 -7.08 -3.96
CA GLU A 64 -2.71 -8.37 -3.29
C GLU A 64 -1.94 -9.52 -3.96
N LYS A 65 -0.76 -9.19 -4.52
CA LYS A 65 0.13 -10.20 -5.07
C LYS A 65 0.57 -11.17 -3.97
N LYS A 66 0.44 -12.47 -4.24
CA LYS A 66 0.87 -13.50 -3.29
C LYS A 66 2.35 -13.78 -3.45
N ILE A 67 3.04 -13.88 -2.32
CA ILE A 67 4.40 -14.38 -2.26
C ILE A 67 4.50 -15.46 -1.19
N GLU A 68 5.49 -16.33 -1.31
CA GLU A 68 5.76 -17.35 -0.32
C GLU A 68 7.12 -17.13 0.31
N LEU A 69 7.19 -17.27 1.62
CA LEU A 69 8.41 -17.17 2.40
C LEU A 69 8.36 -18.21 3.51
N ASN A 70 9.30 -19.17 3.47
CA ASN A 70 9.41 -20.24 4.48
C ASN A 70 8.09 -21.00 4.69
N GLY A 71 7.41 -21.34 3.59
CA GLY A 71 6.16 -22.08 3.64
C GLY A 71 4.92 -21.25 4.03
N THR A 72 5.09 -19.95 4.27
CA THR A 72 3.99 -19.05 4.59
C THR A 72 3.65 -18.20 3.37
N THR A 73 2.37 -18.13 3.04
CA THR A 73 1.86 -17.27 1.95
C THR A 73 1.51 -15.90 2.53
N LYS A 74 2.01 -14.85 1.91
CA LYS A 74 1.68 -13.46 2.25
C LYS A 74 1.11 -12.75 1.03
N ARG A 75 0.03 -11.98 1.23
CA ARG A 75 -0.49 -11.08 0.21
C ARG A 75 0.13 -9.71 0.40
N ILE A 76 0.74 -9.20 -0.65
CA ILE A 76 1.34 -7.87 -0.67
C ILE A 76 0.25 -6.86 -1.00
N ASP A 77 0.10 -5.81 -0.19
CA ASP A 77 -0.97 -4.83 -0.39
C ASP A 77 -0.89 -4.14 -1.74
N LEU A 78 0.26 -3.59 -2.06
CA LEU A 78 0.50 -2.95 -3.34
C LEU A 78 1.97 -3.07 -3.71
N LEU A 79 2.22 -3.51 -4.93
CA LEU A 79 3.56 -3.54 -5.51
C LEU A 79 3.57 -2.65 -6.74
N VAL A 80 4.36 -1.58 -6.69
CA VAL A 80 4.58 -0.72 -7.85
C VAL A 80 5.74 -1.30 -8.64
N THR A 81 5.49 -1.59 -9.92
CA THR A 81 6.52 -2.12 -10.80
C THR A 81 7.01 -1.06 -11.78
N GLU A 82 8.23 -1.25 -12.28
CA GLU A 82 8.79 -0.45 -13.36
C GLU A 82 9.49 -1.40 -14.31
N LYS A 83 9.10 -1.38 -15.58
CA LYS A 83 9.59 -2.34 -16.58
C LYS A 83 9.43 -3.78 -16.09
N THR A 84 8.28 -4.09 -15.52
CA THR A 84 7.90 -5.39 -14.94
C THR A 84 8.70 -5.83 -13.71
N GLN A 85 9.63 -5.01 -13.23
CA GLN A 85 10.43 -5.32 -12.04
C GLN A 85 9.86 -4.62 -10.81
N PRO A 86 9.96 -5.23 -9.62
CA PRO A 86 9.55 -4.58 -8.38
C PRO A 86 10.31 -3.28 -8.15
N LYS A 87 9.56 -2.21 -7.92
CA LYS A 87 10.12 -0.89 -7.65
C LYS A 87 9.84 -0.46 -6.22
N ILE A 88 8.57 -0.48 -5.82
CA ILE A 88 8.14 -0.02 -4.51
C ILE A 88 7.18 -1.06 -3.92
N LEU A 89 7.51 -1.53 -2.72
CA LEU A 89 6.62 -2.36 -1.92
C LEU A 89 5.88 -1.44 -0.95
N VAL A 90 4.54 -1.41 -1.03
CA VAL A 90 3.72 -0.63 -0.12
C VAL A 90 2.95 -1.58 0.79
N GLU A 91 3.18 -1.48 2.09
CA GLU A 91 2.44 -2.23 3.09
C GLU A 91 1.54 -1.27 3.86
N CYS A 92 0.25 -1.59 3.88
CA CYS A 92 -0.77 -0.75 4.48
C CYS A 92 -1.26 -1.34 5.79
N LYS A 93 -1.40 -0.49 6.79
CA LYS A 93 -2.03 -0.82 8.06
C LYS A 93 -3.21 0.11 8.28
N ALA A 94 -4.18 -0.31 9.08
CA ALA A 94 -5.28 0.56 9.44
C ALA A 94 -4.77 1.80 10.21
N PRO A 95 -5.48 2.94 10.13
CA PRO A 95 -5.01 4.20 10.75
C PRO A 95 -4.75 4.11 12.24
N HIS A 96 -5.45 3.23 12.96
CA HIS A 96 -5.27 3.06 14.41
C HIS A 96 -4.09 2.17 14.79
N ILE A 97 -3.44 1.52 13.82
CA ILE A 97 -2.30 0.64 14.07
C ILE A 97 -1.04 1.48 14.17
N LYS A 98 -0.30 1.29 15.26
CA LYS A 98 0.97 1.98 15.46
C LYS A 98 2.06 1.32 14.62
N LEU A 99 2.82 2.13 13.89
CA LEU A 99 3.96 1.67 13.11
C LEU A 99 5.19 1.60 14.02
N THR A 100 5.72 0.39 14.19
CA THR A 100 6.86 0.12 15.08
C THR A 100 8.01 -0.48 14.28
N PRO A 101 9.24 -0.51 14.84
CA PRO A 101 10.35 -1.21 14.20
C PRO A 101 10.03 -2.67 13.90
N THR A 102 9.32 -3.36 14.79
CA THR A 102 8.93 -4.76 14.58
C THR A 102 8.02 -4.91 13.36
N VAL A 103 7.04 -4.01 13.21
CA VAL A 103 6.15 -4.02 12.04
C VAL A 103 6.95 -3.80 10.76
N PHE A 104 7.90 -2.85 10.77
CA PHE A 104 8.76 -2.63 9.61
C PHE A 104 9.61 -3.86 9.28
N GLU A 105 10.21 -4.49 10.28
CA GLU A 105 11.03 -5.69 10.08
C GLU A 105 10.22 -6.83 9.45
N GLN A 106 8.96 -6.99 9.83
CA GLN A 106 8.07 -7.98 9.22
C GLN A 106 7.85 -7.70 7.73
N THR A 107 7.65 -6.44 7.38
CA THR A 107 7.50 -6.01 5.99
C THR A 107 8.80 -6.23 5.21
N ALA A 108 9.92 -5.84 5.78
CA ALA A 108 11.23 -5.99 5.16
C ALA A 108 11.58 -7.46 4.89
N ARG A 109 11.11 -8.36 5.75
CA ARG A 109 11.32 -9.81 5.55
C ARG A 109 10.72 -10.28 4.23
N TYR A 110 9.53 -9.83 3.89
CA TYR A 110 8.91 -10.20 2.61
C TYR A 110 9.61 -9.59 1.42
N ASN A 111 10.26 -8.44 1.61
CA ASN A 111 11.03 -7.84 0.54
C ASN A 111 12.30 -8.62 0.20
N SER A 112 12.73 -9.53 1.04
CA SER A 112 13.83 -10.44 0.68
C SER A 112 13.49 -11.31 -0.54
N VAL A 113 12.19 -11.57 -0.75
CA VAL A 113 11.69 -12.31 -1.91
C VAL A 113 11.50 -11.37 -3.11
N LEU A 114 10.89 -10.19 -2.88
CA LEU A 114 10.52 -9.27 -3.96
C LEU A 114 11.70 -8.46 -4.48
N GLN A 115 12.61 -8.06 -3.60
CA GLN A 115 13.76 -7.21 -3.95
C GLN A 115 13.35 -5.85 -4.52
N ALA A 116 12.24 -5.28 -4.00
CA ALA A 116 11.85 -3.93 -4.36
C ALA A 116 12.91 -2.93 -3.86
N GLU A 117 13.12 -1.87 -4.64
CA GLU A 117 14.14 -0.86 -4.33
C GLU A 117 13.75 0.05 -3.17
N GLU A 118 12.46 0.10 -2.84
CA GLU A 118 11.92 0.98 -1.82
C GLU A 118 10.76 0.29 -1.10
N ILE A 119 10.67 0.53 0.21
CA ILE A 119 9.51 0.11 1.01
C ILE A 119 8.81 1.35 1.54
N ILE A 120 7.49 1.36 1.41
CA ILE A 120 6.61 2.30 2.10
C ILE A 120 5.74 1.48 3.06
N LEU A 121 5.87 1.76 4.35
CA LEU A 121 4.98 1.24 5.39
C LEU A 121 4.10 2.39 5.85
N SER A 122 2.79 2.25 5.72
CA SER A 122 1.87 3.35 5.97
C SER A 122 0.60 2.88 6.69
N ASN A 123 0.15 3.69 7.63
CA ASN A 123 -1.19 3.57 8.19
C ASN A 123 -2.11 4.70 7.71
N GLY A 124 -1.68 5.45 6.70
CA GLY A 124 -2.42 6.58 6.14
C GLY A 124 -2.19 7.89 6.87
N LEU A 125 -1.83 7.85 8.15
CA LEU A 125 -1.53 9.04 8.95
C LEU A 125 -0.03 9.27 9.06
N GLN A 126 0.73 8.19 9.11
CA GLN A 126 2.19 8.17 9.14
C GLN A 126 2.70 7.29 8.02
N HIS A 127 3.76 7.73 7.37
CA HIS A 127 4.41 7.00 6.28
C HIS A 127 5.88 6.82 6.62
N ILE A 128 6.32 5.58 6.65
CA ILE A 128 7.72 5.23 6.89
C ILE A 128 8.30 4.74 5.56
N VAL A 129 9.38 5.34 5.13
CA VAL A 129 10.00 5.05 3.83
C VAL A 129 11.45 4.65 4.03
N ALA A 130 11.86 3.60 3.34
CA ALA A 130 13.24 3.17 3.35
C ALA A 130 13.65 2.73 1.95
N ASP A 131 14.84 3.13 1.54
CA ASP A 131 15.45 2.63 0.33
C ASP A 131 16.22 1.35 0.64
N PHE A 132 16.12 0.38 -0.26
CA PHE A 132 16.82 -0.89 -0.14
C PHE A 132 18.01 -0.91 -1.12
N THR A 133 19.20 -0.87 -0.57
CA THR A 133 20.45 -0.82 -1.35
C THR A 133 21.49 -1.72 -0.69
N ASP A 134 22.11 -2.62 -1.48
CA ASP A 134 23.16 -3.52 -1.01
C ASP A 134 22.75 -4.32 0.24
N GLY A 135 21.51 -4.83 0.25
CA GLY A 135 20.98 -5.63 1.36
C GLY A 135 20.67 -4.84 2.62
N LYS A 136 20.68 -3.51 2.56
CA LYS A 136 20.44 -2.63 3.70
C LYS A 136 19.30 -1.68 3.44
N TYR A 137 18.62 -1.30 4.52
CA TYR A 137 17.54 -0.31 4.47
C TYR A 137 18.04 1.02 5.02
N LEU A 138 17.86 2.09 4.21
CA LEU A 138 18.18 3.45 4.61
C LEU A 138 16.89 4.24 4.70
N PHE A 139 16.51 4.64 5.90
CA PHE A 139 15.30 5.41 6.14
C PHE A 139 15.48 6.84 5.68
N ARG A 140 14.44 7.42 5.14
CA ARG A 140 14.41 8.82 4.74
C ARG A 140 13.02 9.41 5.01
N PRO A 141 12.91 10.75 5.12
CA PRO A 141 11.61 11.40 5.24
C PRO A 141 10.75 11.13 4.01
N TRP A 142 9.43 11.06 4.22
CA TRP A 142 8.50 10.96 3.11
C TRP A 142 8.41 12.30 2.37
N GLU A 143 8.46 12.24 1.05
CA GLU A 143 8.26 13.40 0.16
C GLU A 143 7.25 13.02 -0.92
N TRP A 144 6.30 13.93 -1.16
CA TRP A 144 5.22 13.71 -2.14
C TRP A 144 5.69 13.73 -3.60
#